data_8c1679d43bb8d0e5d3fc25bab304e283
#
_entry.id   8c1679d43bb8d0e5d3fc25bab304e283
#
_cell.length_a   1.000
_cell.length_b   1.000
_cell.length_c   1.000
_cell.angle_alpha   90.00
_cell.angle_beta   90.00
_cell.angle_gamma   90.00
#
_symmetry.space_group_name_H-M   'P 1'
#
loop_
_entity.id
_entity.type
_entity.pdbx_description
1 polymer ?
#
loop_
_entity_poly.entity_id
_entity_poly.type
_entity_poly.pdbx_seq_one_letter_code
_entity_poly.pdbx_strand_id
1 'polypeptide(L)'
;NPMDPTVEGKIGIWEDGAGTIDKGLLEMAAECGIDKYLMDVAVTPLGQGAGVAVRTSFAVKSKWGYPVGSGIHNVPSAWDWLREYKKDHKEAWPVCDVGSNLIQQMAGGDFVLYGPIENAKMAFPACAMADIFISEAAKDIGTEPVEDHPFFKLL
;
A
#
# COMPACT_ATOMS: atom_id res chain seq x y z
N ASN A 1 5.56 -5.15 -14.12
CA ASN A 1 5.59 -6.58 -13.79
C ASN A 1 5.54 -6.76 -12.27
N PRO A 2 4.51 -7.43 -11.74
CA PRO A 2 4.35 -7.60 -10.28
C PRO A 2 5.54 -8.28 -9.60
N MET A 3 6.18 -9.21 -10.30
CA MET A 3 7.30 -10.00 -9.79
C MET A 3 8.67 -9.34 -10.03
N ASP A 4 8.71 -8.18 -10.69
CA ASP A 4 9.96 -7.48 -10.92
C ASP A 4 10.53 -6.95 -9.60
N PRO A 5 11.83 -7.15 -9.32
CA PRO A 5 12.46 -6.70 -8.09
C PRO A 5 12.84 -5.21 -8.10
N THR A 6 12.56 -4.48 -9.18
CA THR A 6 12.88 -3.05 -9.32
C THR A 6 11.64 -2.18 -9.37
N VAL A 7 11.76 -0.91 -8.96
CA VAL A 7 10.68 0.08 -9.08
C VAL A 7 10.33 0.30 -10.54
N GLU A 8 11.31 0.44 -11.39
CA GLU A 8 11.17 0.66 -12.82
C GLU A 8 10.39 -0.48 -13.49
N GLY A 9 10.74 -1.72 -13.20
CA GLY A 9 10.04 -2.89 -13.75
C GLY A 9 8.62 -3.04 -13.22
N LYS A 10 8.36 -2.65 -11.97
CA LYS A 10 6.98 -2.60 -11.44
C LYS A 10 6.16 -1.50 -12.09
N ILE A 11 6.72 -0.31 -12.30
CA ILE A 11 6.06 0.81 -12.96
C ILE A 11 5.80 0.52 -14.44
N GLY A 12 6.73 -0.10 -15.14
CA GLY A 12 6.66 -0.39 -16.57
C GLY A 12 5.39 -1.13 -17.00
N ILE A 13 4.80 -1.97 -16.13
CA ILE A 13 3.54 -2.67 -16.48
C ILE A 13 2.39 -1.68 -16.77
N TRP A 14 2.37 -0.53 -16.12
CA TRP A 14 1.36 0.50 -16.36
C TRP A 14 1.69 1.40 -17.53
N GLU A 15 2.97 1.56 -17.88
CA GLU A 15 3.45 2.48 -18.92
C GLU A 15 3.44 1.86 -20.31
N ASP A 16 4.17 0.76 -20.46
CA ASP A 16 4.45 0.12 -21.75
C ASP A 16 4.21 -1.39 -21.75
N GLY A 17 3.71 -1.94 -20.64
CA GLY A 17 3.48 -3.38 -20.46
C GLY A 17 4.70 -4.16 -20.01
N ALA A 18 5.85 -3.50 -19.79
CA ALA A 18 7.10 -4.11 -19.27
C ALA A 18 7.53 -5.39 -20.03
N GLY A 19 7.28 -5.46 -21.34
CA GLY A 19 7.54 -6.64 -22.18
C GLY A 19 6.69 -7.88 -21.83
N THR A 20 5.69 -7.74 -20.98
CA THR A 20 4.78 -8.82 -20.55
C THR A 20 3.44 -8.77 -21.30
N ILE A 21 2.97 -7.58 -21.60
CA ILE A 21 1.77 -7.29 -22.40
C ILE A 21 2.12 -6.25 -23.45
N ASP A 22 1.33 -6.19 -24.55
CA ASP A 22 1.64 -5.36 -25.71
C ASP A 22 1.53 -3.85 -25.46
N LYS A 23 0.73 -3.46 -24.43
CA LYS A 23 0.47 -2.07 -24.05
C LYS A 23 0.51 -1.93 -22.54
N GLY A 24 0.77 -0.71 -22.06
CA GLY A 24 0.64 -0.37 -20.66
C GLY A 24 -0.80 -0.46 -20.14
N LEU A 25 -0.98 -0.86 -18.88
CA LEU A 25 -2.31 -0.97 -18.29
C LEU A 25 -3.07 0.36 -18.26
N LEU A 26 -2.40 1.50 -18.16
CA LEU A 26 -3.05 2.82 -18.22
C LEU A 26 -3.61 3.13 -19.61
N GLU A 27 -2.89 2.78 -20.67
CA GLU A 27 -3.39 2.91 -22.03
C GLU A 27 -4.60 2.00 -22.28
N MET A 28 -4.50 0.73 -21.87
CA MET A 28 -5.60 -0.23 -22.00
C MET A 28 -6.85 0.21 -21.24
N ALA A 29 -6.68 0.72 -20.03
CA ALA A 29 -7.79 1.24 -19.23
C ALA A 29 -8.47 2.44 -19.90
N ALA A 30 -7.68 3.37 -20.46
CA ALA A 30 -8.20 4.52 -21.18
C ALA A 30 -8.98 4.09 -22.44
N GLU A 31 -8.48 3.13 -23.22
CA GLU A 31 -9.18 2.54 -24.37
C GLU A 31 -10.52 1.90 -23.97
N CYS A 32 -10.61 1.35 -22.77
CA CYS A 32 -11.85 0.79 -22.20
C CYS A 32 -12.77 1.84 -21.56
N GLY A 33 -12.41 3.12 -21.57
CA GLY A 33 -13.18 4.19 -20.95
C GLY A 33 -13.12 4.19 -19.42
N ILE A 34 -12.09 3.56 -18.83
CA ILE A 34 -11.84 3.57 -17.39
C ILE A 34 -10.97 4.80 -17.08
N ASP A 35 -11.47 5.68 -16.22
CA ASP A 35 -10.80 6.92 -15.80
C ASP A 35 -10.50 7.01 -14.31
N LYS A 36 -10.93 5.99 -13.53
CA LYS A 36 -10.74 5.91 -12.09
C LYS A 36 -9.96 4.65 -11.74
N TYR A 37 -8.71 4.85 -11.34
CA TYR A 37 -7.78 3.76 -11.06
C TYR A 37 -7.51 3.62 -9.56
N LEU A 38 -7.35 2.38 -9.11
CA LEU A 38 -6.68 2.01 -7.87
C LEU A 38 -5.46 1.17 -8.26
N MET A 39 -4.26 1.74 -8.10
CA MET A 39 -3.03 1.09 -8.57
C MET A 39 -2.46 0.18 -7.49
N ASP A 40 -2.48 -1.13 -7.72
CA ASP A 40 -1.89 -2.13 -6.82
C ASP A 40 -0.43 -2.39 -7.20
N VAL A 41 0.50 -2.10 -6.28
CA VAL A 41 1.94 -2.29 -6.50
C VAL A 41 2.39 -3.75 -6.39
N ALA A 42 1.49 -4.68 -6.15
CA ALA A 42 1.75 -6.12 -6.08
C ALA A 42 2.91 -6.45 -5.13
N VAL A 43 2.62 -6.51 -3.85
CA VAL A 43 3.62 -6.83 -2.82
C VAL A 43 4.12 -8.27 -2.92
N THR A 44 5.40 -8.43 -2.66
CA THR A 44 6.10 -9.72 -2.58
C THR A 44 6.54 -10.00 -1.15
N PRO A 45 6.87 -11.25 -0.78
CA PRO A 45 7.33 -11.58 0.57
C PRO A 45 8.59 -10.82 0.99
N LEU A 46 8.82 -10.71 2.30
CA LEU A 46 10.08 -10.20 2.86
C LEU A 46 11.28 -10.98 2.29
N GLY A 47 12.33 -10.24 1.93
CA GLY A 47 13.50 -10.80 1.26
C GLY A 47 13.34 -11.01 -0.25
N GLN A 48 12.13 -10.83 -0.79
CA GLN A 48 11.82 -11.01 -2.22
C GLN A 48 11.31 -9.71 -2.87
N GLY A 49 11.58 -8.55 -2.29
CA GLY A 49 11.23 -7.25 -2.86
C GLY A 49 10.09 -6.52 -2.17
N ALA A 50 9.64 -6.95 -0.99
CA ALA A 50 8.57 -6.25 -0.25
C ALA A 50 8.86 -4.74 -0.07
N GLY A 51 10.09 -4.39 0.32
CA GLY A 51 10.51 -3.00 0.46
C GLY A 51 10.50 -2.22 -0.86
N VAL A 52 10.79 -2.89 -1.98
CA VAL A 52 10.69 -2.28 -3.32
C VAL A 52 9.23 -2.02 -3.68
N ALA A 53 8.31 -2.94 -3.37
CA ALA A 53 6.89 -2.73 -3.59
C ALA A 53 6.36 -1.52 -2.81
N VAL A 54 6.74 -1.39 -1.53
CA VAL A 54 6.41 -0.22 -0.70
C VAL A 54 6.96 1.07 -1.32
N ARG A 55 8.23 1.10 -1.73
CA ARG A 55 8.84 2.24 -2.42
C ARG A 55 8.14 2.57 -3.75
N THR A 56 7.63 1.57 -4.44
CA THR A 56 6.88 1.76 -5.69
C THR A 56 5.61 2.57 -5.46
N SER A 57 4.94 2.44 -4.30
CA SER A 57 3.79 3.29 -3.94
C SER A 57 4.16 4.77 -3.97
N PHE A 58 5.28 5.12 -3.36
CA PHE A 58 5.79 6.50 -3.39
C PHE A 58 6.11 6.98 -4.80
N ALA A 59 6.74 6.15 -5.63
CA ALA A 59 7.07 6.48 -7.01
C ALA A 59 5.81 6.68 -7.88
N VAL A 60 4.80 5.84 -7.74
CA VAL A 60 3.49 5.98 -8.42
C VAL A 60 2.81 7.29 -8.04
N LYS A 61 2.77 7.59 -6.73
CA LYS A 61 2.19 8.82 -6.22
C LYS A 61 2.88 10.06 -6.78
N SER A 62 4.20 10.06 -6.78
CA SER A 62 5.02 11.14 -7.33
C SER A 62 4.84 11.32 -8.84
N LYS A 63 4.67 10.22 -9.58
CA LYS A 63 4.62 10.26 -11.05
C LYS A 63 3.25 10.63 -11.60
N TRP A 64 2.18 10.07 -11.01
CA TRP A 64 0.83 10.20 -11.55
C TRP A 64 -0.19 10.81 -10.59
N GLY A 65 0.08 10.82 -9.30
CA GLY A 65 -0.88 11.27 -8.29
C GLY A 65 -2.09 10.35 -8.10
N TYR A 66 -2.11 9.18 -8.75
CA TYR A 66 -3.22 8.23 -8.64
C TYR A 66 -3.26 7.54 -7.28
N PRO A 67 -4.45 7.12 -6.82
CA PRO A 67 -4.57 6.28 -5.65
C PRO A 67 -3.77 4.98 -5.81
N VAL A 68 -2.91 4.70 -4.83
CA VAL A 68 -2.00 3.56 -4.85
C VAL A 68 -2.06 2.80 -3.53
N GLY A 69 -1.93 1.49 -3.58
CA GLY A 69 -1.94 0.64 -2.40
C GLY A 69 -1.60 -0.79 -2.73
N SER A 70 -1.89 -1.70 -1.83
CA SER A 70 -1.68 -3.14 -2.04
C SER A 70 -2.32 -4.00 -0.95
N GLY A 71 -2.25 -5.31 -1.11
CA GLY A 71 -2.51 -6.29 -0.06
C GLY A 71 -1.32 -6.47 0.87
N ILE A 72 -0.84 -5.39 1.51
CA ILE A 72 0.42 -5.39 2.29
C ILE A 72 0.43 -6.42 3.42
N HIS A 73 -0.72 -6.79 4.00
CA HIS A 73 -0.85 -7.83 5.02
C HIS A 73 -0.31 -9.20 4.57
N ASN A 74 -0.21 -9.43 3.26
CA ASN A 74 0.38 -10.65 2.71
C ASN A 74 1.88 -10.76 3.02
N VAL A 75 2.56 -9.64 3.21
CA VAL A 75 4.00 -9.62 3.51
C VAL A 75 4.31 -10.32 4.84
N PRO A 76 3.76 -9.91 6.00
CA PRO A 76 3.95 -10.65 7.25
C PRO A 76 3.33 -12.04 7.21
N SER A 77 2.22 -12.26 6.50
CA SER A 77 1.59 -13.58 6.35
C SER A 77 2.51 -14.61 5.67
N ALA A 78 3.31 -14.15 4.71
CA ALA A 78 4.26 -14.98 3.98
C ALA A 78 5.63 -15.11 4.65
N TRP A 79 5.87 -14.44 5.77
CA TRP A 79 7.14 -14.47 6.46
C TRP A 79 7.28 -15.73 7.32
N ASP A 80 8.13 -16.67 6.90
CA ASP A 80 8.28 -17.97 7.56
C ASP A 80 8.73 -17.85 9.02
N TRP A 81 9.65 -16.93 9.32
CA TRP A 81 10.06 -16.67 10.69
C TRP A 81 8.87 -16.31 11.59
N LEU A 82 7.99 -15.43 11.13
CA LEU A 82 6.81 -15.02 11.90
C LEU A 82 5.80 -16.17 12.03
N ARG A 83 5.67 -17.01 11.02
CA ARG A 83 4.81 -18.21 11.09
C ARG A 83 5.24 -19.17 12.18
N GLU A 84 6.55 -19.36 12.38
CA GLU A 84 7.07 -20.17 13.46
C GLU A 84 6.96 -19.45 14.81
N TYR A 85 7.42 -18.17 14.87
CA TYR A 85 7.46 -17.39 16.10
C TYR A 85 6.08 -17.23 16.76
N LYS A 86 5.03 -17.00 15.97
CA LYS A 86 3.67 -16.81 16.50
C LYS A 86 3.05 -18.07 17.12
N LYS A 87 3.66 -19.25 16.97
CA LYS A 87 3.17 -20.47 17.66
C LYS A 87 3.25 -20.32 19.18
N ASP A 88 4.32 -19.69 19.66
CA ASP A 88 4.54 -19.43 21.07
C ASP A 88 4.23 -17.97 21.47
N HIS A 89 4.13 -17.06 20.50
CA HIS A 89 3.94 -15.61 20.65
C HIS A 89 2.80 -15.11 19.76
N LYS A 90 1.57 -15.50 20.09
CA LYS A 90 0.39 -15.21 19.25
C LYS A 90 0.15 -13.71 19.02
N GLU A 91 0.55 -12.88 19.97
CA GLU A 91 0.48 -11.42 19.92
C GLU A 91 1.35 -10.80 18.82
N ALA A 92 2.38 -11.50 18.35
CA ALA A 92 3.27 -10.99 17.31
C ALA A 92 2.56 -10.85 15.94
N TRP A 93 1.61 -11.73 15.64
CA TRP A 93 0.89 -11.70 14.37
C TRP A 93 0.11 -10.39 14.16
N PRO A 94 -0.84 -10.01 15.06
CA PRO A 94 -1.59 -8.77 14.86
C PRO A 94 -0.70 -7.53 14.84
N VAL A 95 0.40 -7.50 15.60
CA VAL A 95 1.35 -6.38 15.60
C VAL A 95 2.03 -6.23 14.24
N CYS A 96 2.51 -7.33 13.65
CA CYS A 96 3.15 -7.31 12.34
C CYS A 96 2.15 -6.97 11.22
N ASP A 97 0.92 -7.50 11.31
CA ASP A 97 -0.15 -7.21 10.37
C ASP A 97 -0.51 -5.71 10.37
N VAL A 98 -0.85 -5.17 11.55
CA VAL A 98 -1.16 -3.73 11.71
C VAL A 98 0.03 -2.86 11.30
N GLY A 99 1.24 -3.21 11.74
CA GLY A 99 2.46 -2.49 11.39
C GLY A 99 2.70 -2.44 9.88
N SER A 100 2.38 -3.50 9.14
CA SER A 100 2.52 -3.52 7.67
C SER A 100 1.59 -2.49 7.00
N ASN A 101 0.35 -2.34 7.50
CA ASN A 101 -0.60 -1.34 6.99
C ASN A 101 -0.07 0.09 7.21
N LEU A 102 0.47 0.37 8.39
CA LEU A 102 1.06 1.68 8.69
C LEU A 102 2.27 1.98 7.79
N ILE A 103 3.12 0.99 7.52
CA ILE A 103 4.24 1.12 6.58
C ILE A 103 3.73 1.49 5.17
N GLN A 104 2.67 0.84 4.69
CA GLN A 104 2.07 1.14 3.40
C GLN A 104 1.54 2.57 3.34
N GLN A 105 0.80 3.02 4.36
CA GLN A 105 0.27 4.39 4.42
C GLN A 105 1.38 5.44 4.46
N MET A 106 2.37 5.27 5.35
CA MET A 106 3.51 6.18 5.46
C MET A 106 4.35 6.27 4.19
N ALA A 107 4.32 5.24 3.34
CA ALA A 107 4.95 5.23 2.03
C ALA A 107 4.05 5.81 0.90
N GLY A 108 2.99 6.51 1.26
CA GLY A 108 2.09 7.17 0.30
C GLY A 108 0.95 6.28 -0.21
N GLY A 109 0.66 5.16 0.46
CA GLY A 109 -0.48 4.31 0.12
C GLY A 109 -1.80 4.96 0.53
N ASP A 110 -2.75 5.04 -0.42
CA ASP A 110 -4.09 5.61 -0.22
C ASP A 110 -5.12 4.56 0.19
N PHE A 111 -4.82 3.29 -0.05
CA PHE A 111 -5.71 2.19 0.32
C PHE A 111 -4.93 0.93 0.71
N VAL A 112 -5.59 0.04 1.43
CA VAL A 112 -5.09 -1.30 1.75
C VAL A 112 -6.15 -2.33 1.35
N LEU A 113 -5.77 -3.32 0.56
CA LEU A 113 -6.57 -4.52 0.35
C LEU A 113 -6.39 -5.42 1.57
N TYR A 114 -7.38 -5.42 2.46
CA TYR A 114 -7.22 -5.99 3.80
C TYR A 114 -7.95 -7.33 3.94
N GLY A 115 -7.23 -8.37 4.38
CA GLY A 115 -7.73 -9.73 4.54
C GLY A 115 -7.93 -10.21 5.98
N PRO A 116 -7.04 -9.92 6.94
CA PRO A 116 -7.11 -10.44 8.31
C PRO A 116 -8.23 -9.77 9.14
N ILE A 117 -9.48 -10.13 8.90
CA ILE A 117 -10.67 -9.53 9.54
C ILE A 117 -10.63 -9.62 11.06
N GLU A 118 -10.00 -10.67 11.63
CA GLU A 118 -9.80 -10.82 13.06
C GLU A 118 -9.02 -9.68 13.69
N ASN A 119 -8.12 -9.02 12.93
CA ASN A 119 -7.30 -7.90 13.38
C ASN A 119 -7.92 -6.53 13.05
N ALA A 120 -9.06 -6.47 12.36
CA ALA A 120 -9.68 -5.22 11.90
C ALA A 120 -9.90 -4.19 13.02
N LYS A 121 -10.27 -4.67 14.22
CA LYS A 121 -10.48 -3.81 15.41
C LYS A 121 -9.21 -3.07 15.86
N MET A 122 -8.02 -3.57 15.49
CA MET A 122 -6.74 -2.93 15.75
C MET A 122 -6.25 -2.16 14.53
N ALA A 123 -6.43 -2.71 13.33
CA ALA A 123 -5.97 -2.11 12.08
C ALA A 123 -6.67 -0.78 11.79
N PHE A 124 -8.00 -0.70 11.89
CA PHE A 124 -8.73 0.52 11.55
C PHE A 124 -8.35 1.73 12.41
N PRO A 125 -8.35 1.66 13.76
CA PRO A 125 -7.91 2.81 14.56
C PRO A 125 -6.44 3.15 14.36
N ALA A 126 -5.57 2.17 14.12
CA ALA A 126 -4.16 2.41 13.82
C ALA A 126 -3.99 3.14 12.48
N CYS A 127 -4.71 2.72 11.44
CA CYS A 127 -4.72 3.40 10.14
C CYS A 127 -5.30 4.82 10.25
N ALA A 128 -6.39 5.01 10.99
CA ALA A 128 -6.94 6.35 11.23
C ALA A 128 -5.93 7.27 11.95
N MET A 129 -5.19 6.74 12.91
CA MET A 129 -4.12 7.49 13.56
C MET A 129 -3.00 7.87 12.57
N ALA A 130 -2.59 6.97 11.68
CA ALA A 130 -1.60 7.26 10.66
C ALA A 130 -2.09 8.36 9.69
N ASP A 131 -3.36 8.31 9.28
CA ASP A 131 -3.98 9.34 8.44
C ASP A 131 -3.94 10.72 9.11
N ILE A 132 -4.17 10.79 10.43
CA ILE A 132 -4.07 12.04 11.18
C ILE A 132 -2.63 12.58 11.17
N PHE A 133 -1.62 11.74 11.44
CA PHE A 133 -0.21 12.14 11.37
C PHE A 133 0.19 12.64 9.98
N ILE A 134 -0.24 11.93 8.93
CA ILE A 134 0.04 12.31 7.54
C ILE A 134 -0.64 13.65 7.23
N SER A 135 -1.89 13.84 7.68
CA SER A 135 -2.64 15.09 7.47
C SER A 135 -2.01 16.27 8.20
N GLU A 136 -1.55 16.11 9.44
CA GLU A 136 -0.84 17.16 10.16
C GLU A 136 0.44 17.58 9.43
N ALA A 137 1.23 16.61 8.97
CA ALA A 137 2.42 16.88 8.19
C ALA A 137 2.11 17.55 6.84
N ALA A 138 1.02 17.14 6.17
CA ALA A 138 0.58 17.74 4.91
C ALA A 138 0.10 19.19 5.08
N LYS A 139 -0.59 19.50 6.18
CA LYS A 139 -1.01 20.87 6.52
C LYS A 139 0.18 21.81 6.68
N ASP A 140 1.27 21.36 7.26
CA ASP A 140 2.49 22.15 7.43
C ASP A 140 3.07 22.66 6.08
N ILE A 141 2.81 21.91 5.00
CA ILE A 141 3.21 22.27 3.63
C ILE A 141 2.05 22.79 2.77
N GLY A 142 0.92 23.15 3.37
CA GLY A 142 -0.19 23.82 2.71
C GLY A 142 -1.24 22.91 2.05
N THR A 143 -1.28 21.62 2.39
CA THR A 143 -2.30 20.69 1.91
C THR A 143 -3.37 20.47 2.98
N GLU A 144 -4.62 20.77 2.68
CA GLU A 144 -5.72 20.59 3.62
C GLU A 144 -6.38 19.22 3.44
N PRO A 145 -6.73 18.52 4.56
CA PRO A 145 -7.51 17.29 4.51
C PRO A 145 -8.94 17.55 4.01
N VAL A 146 -9.58 16.52 3.43
CA VAL A 146 -11.00 16.58 3.06
C VAL A 146 -11.90 16.69 4.31
N GLU A 147 -13.10 17.28 4.17
CA GLU A 147 -14.00 17.62 5.29
C GLU A 147 -14.34 16.46 6.24
N ASP A 148 -14.48 15.23 5.69
CA ASP A 148 -14.81 14.03 6.48
C ASP A 148 -13.60 13.27 7.04
N HIS A 149 -12.40 13.84 6.86
CA HIS A 149 -11.17 13.17 7.28
C HIS A 149 -11.14 12.93 8.81
N PRO A 150 -10.57 11.80 9.29
CA PRO A 150 -10.40 11.53 10.73
C PRO A 150 -9.70 12.63 11.51
N PHE A 151 -8.86 13.43 10.86
CA PHE A 151 -8.21 14.62 11.42
C PHE A 151 -9.20 15.57 12.11
N PHE A 152 -10.43 15.73 11.58
CA PHE A 152 -11.45 16.60 12.16
C PHE A 152 -12.30 15.91 13.24
N LYS A 153 -12.00 14.65 13.58
CA LYS A 153 -12.76 13.85 14.56
C LYS A 153 -11.93 13.48 15.79
N LEU A 154 -10.99 14.35 16.15
CA LEU A 154 -10.06 14.12 17.27
C LEU A 154 -10.69 14.26 18.66
N LEU A 155 -11.92 14.77 18.77
CA LEU A 155 -12.65 15.00 20.02
C LEU A 155 -13.92 14.17 20.10
#